data_3107d943d8538b6e8eea5b9b33adb007
#
_entry.id   3107d943d8538b6e8eea5b9b33adb007
#
_cell.length_a   1.000
_cell.length_b   1.000
_cell.length_c   1.000
_cell.angle_alpha   90.00
_cell.angle_beta   90.00
_cell.angle_gamma   90.00
#
_symmetry.space_group_name_H-M   'P 1'
#
loop_
_entity.id
_entity.type
_entity.pdbx_description
1 polymer ?
#
loop_
_entity_poly.entity_id
_entity_poly.type
_entity_poly.pdbx_seq_one_letter_code
_entity_poly.pdbx_strand_id
1 'polypeptide(L)'
;MTISRRMLLAGSTAAALAQAQQRRRVPSWKPRLGVLGNYSDANLEFVKAEGFTSMELRLDPRKLDDNAIASIKDKLAKAGIWVSSLAADGNHIDPDPAKREALNQHIVALIELCGKLGIPAIGGQSGTIKGQPLAKQVDEIVRVYNEKYFKACEQNKVKILWEPYQGGPNIATGPVGWEALFKAFNDSPNVGLQFDPSHLVWQFMDPVQAARDFSSKIYDVHLKDTEILWHVVRRAGIEPVDGSRWWRFRIPGYGSVDWKGFFTVLEEVGYAGAMNIENEDNFFSPSYEGDNFTESFKRGFHTAHEFLKTLVPPLTA
;
A
#
# COMPACT_ATOMS: atom_id res chain seq x y z
N MET A 1 -14.32 15.30 -59.30
CA MET A 1 -13.70 14.49 -58.22
C MET A 1 -14.33 14.88 -56.88
N THR A 2 -15.30 14.08 -56.44
CA THR A 2 -16.03 14.37 -55.18
C THR A 2 -15.40 13.58 -54.07
N ILE A 3 -14.66 14.27 -53.18
CA ILE A 3 -14.04 13.66 -51.98
C ILE A 3 -15.15 13.31 -50.99
N SER A 4 -15.29 12.03 -50.72
CA SER A 4 -16.35 11.46 -49.87
C SER A 4 -16.21 11.99 -48.42
N ARG A 5 -17.32 12.48 -47.84
CA ARG A 5 -17.43 12.89 -46.42
C ARG A 5 -16.97 11.83 -45.40
N ARG A 6 -16.87 10.56 -45.81
CA ARG A 6 -16.35 9.46 -44.96
C ARG A 6 -14.84 9.51 -44.77
N MET A 7 -14.05 10.08 -45.67
CA MET A 7 -12.58 10.23 -45.49
C MET A 7 -12.20 11.36 -44.56
N LEU A 8 -13.04 12.39 -44.41
CA LEU A 8 -12.76 13.51 -43.48
C LEU A 8 -13.03 13.13 -42.00
N LEU A 9 -13.96 12.20 -41.74
CA LEU A 9 -14.25 11.74 -40.39
C LEU A 9 -13.23 10.73 -39.85
N ALA A 10 -12.61 9.92 -40.74
CA ALA A 10 -11.57 8.96 -40.33
C ALA A 10 -10.22 9.66 -40.00
N GLY A 11 -9.94 10.79 -40.66
CA GLY A 11 -8.72 11.56 -40.39
C GLY A 11 -8.74 12.32 -39.03
N SER A 12 -9.93 12.81 -38.62
CA SER A 12 -10.07 13.54 -37.35
C SER A 12 -10.07 12.63 -36.11
N THR A 13 -10.56 11.39 -36.24
CA THR A 13 -10.51 10.41 -35.13
C THR A 13 -9.12 9.82 -34.92
N ALA A 14 -8.33 9.60 -35.98
CA ALA A 14 -6.96 9.13 -35.87
C ALA A 14 -6.03 10.20 -35.27
N ALA A 15 -6.24 11.48 -35.63
CA ALA A 15 -5.47 12.60 -35.04
C ALA A 15 -5.83 12.84 -33.57
N ALA A 16 -7.10 12.70 -33.19
CA ALA A 16 -7.56 12.80 -31.80
C ALA A 16 -7.05 11.63 -30.94
N LEU A 17 -7.01 10.41 -31.49
CA LEU A 17 -6.41 9.25 -30.83
C LEU A 17 -4.88 9.36 -30.71
N ALA A 18 -4.20 9.89 -31.71
CA ALA A 18 -2.75 10.14 -31.67
C ALA A 18 -2.39 11.27 -30.67
N GLN A 19 -3.23 12.29 -30.53
CA GLN A 19 -3.06 13.33 -29.50
C GLN A 19 -3.40 12.84 -28.09
N ALA A 20 -4.31 11.88 -27.93
CA ALA A 20 -4.59 11.25 -26.64
C ALA A 20 -3.46 10.32 -26.20
N GLN A 21 -2.64 9.79 -27.11
CA GLN A 21 -1.48 8.95 -26.80
C GLN A 21 -0.21 9.73 -26.50
N GLN A 22 -0.10 11.02 -26.82
CA GLN A 22 0.91 11.91 -26.29
C GLN A 22 0.46 12.46 -24.92
N ARG A 23 0.24 11.61 -23.94
CA ARG A 23 0.14 12.03 -22.56
C ARG A 23 1.49 12.65 -22.17
N ARG A 24 1.49 13.95 -21.91
CA ARG A 24 2.66 14.69 -21.44
C ARG A 24 3.23 13.93 -20.24
N ARG A 25 4.48 13.50 -20.32
CA ARG A 25 5.28 13.18 -19.11
C ARG A 25 5.04 14.33 -18.14
N VAL A 26 4.67 14.01 -16.92
CA VAL A 26 4.57 15.02 -15.86
C VAL A 26 6.00 15.50 -15.60
N PRO A 27 6.36 16.74 -15.95
CA PRO A 27 7.76 17.17 -16.01
C PRO A 27 8.49 17.25 -14.67
N SER A 28 7.99 16.64 -13.60
CA SER A 28 8.59 16.72 -12.26
C SER A 28 8.04 15.66 -11.31
N TRP A 29 7.72 14.45 -11.79
CA TRP A 29 7.31 13.38 -10.87
C TRP A 29 8.45 13.06 -9.92
N LYS A 30 8.23 13.30 -8.63
CA LYS A 30 9.20 13.07 -7.55
C LYS A 30 8.57 12.08 -6.56
N PRO A 31 8.76 10.78 -6.79
CA PRO A 31 8.24 9.78 -5.86
C PRO A 31 8.96 9.86 -4.50
N ARG A 32 8.22 9.63 -3.42
CA ARG A 32 8.80 9.50 -2.08
C ARG A 32 9.07 8.03 -1.81
N LEU A 33 10.34 7.65 -1.87
CA LEU A 33 10.76 6.31 -1.47
C LEU A 33 10.97 6.26 0.04
N GLY A 34 10.54 5.17 0.65
CA GLY A 34 10.64 4.96 2.09
C GLY A 34 10.65 3.49 2.48
N VAL A 35 10.43 3.24 3.75
CA VAL A 35 10.40 1.90 4.33
C VAL A 35 9.26 1.76 5.35
N LEU A 36 8.72 0.54 5.48
CA LEU A 36 7.85 0.16 6.58
C LEU A 36 8.69 -0.37 7.75
N GLY A 37 8.41 0.10 8.96
CA GLY A 37 9.11 -0.43 10.14
C GLY A 37 8.69 0.17 11.47
N ASN A 38 9.27 -0.36 12.54
CA ASN A 38 9.12 0.19 13.88
C ASN A 38 9.82 1.54 14.01
N TYR A 39 9.24 2.45 14.78
CA TYR A 39 9.92 3.67 15.15
C TYR A 39 11.02 3.36 16.18
N SER A 40 12.23 3.79 15.88
CA SER A 40 13.34 3.96 16.84
C SER A 40 14.29 5.03 16.30
N ASP A 41 15.08 5.63 17.17
CA ASP A 41 16.08 6.62 16.74
C ASP A 41 17.10 6.01 15.79
N ALA A 42 17.51 4.75 16.03
CA ALA A 42 18.45 4.03 15.17
C ALA A 42 17.88 3.74 13.79
N ASN A 43 16.59 3.37 13.69
CA ASN A 43 15.93 3.17 12.42
C ASN A 43 15.77 4.49 11.66
N LEU A 44 15.42 5.57 12.34
CA LEU A 44 15.30 6.89 11.74
C LEU A 44 16.64 7.39 11.15
N GLU A 45 17.74 7.20 11.89
CA GLU A 45 19.09 7.54 11.40
C GLU A 45 19.48 6.70 10.18
N PHE A 46 19.18 5.41 10.18
CA PHE A 46 19.41 4.54 9.02
C PHE A 46 18.60 5.02 7.81
N VAL A 47 17.30 5.26 7.96
CA VAL A 47 16.40 5.70 6.87
C VAL A 47 16.91 7.00 6.25
N LYS A 48 17.32 7.96 7.09
CA LYS A 48 17.90 9.23 6.64
C LYS A 48 19.24 9.03 5.92
N ALA A 49 20.14 8.23 6.50
CA ALA A 49 21.46 7.98 5.93
C ALA A 49 21.39 7.26 4.58
N GLU A 50 20.39 6.38 4.39
CA GLU A 50 20.15 5.66 3.15
C GLU A 50 19.53 6.56 2.06
N GLY A 51 19.04 7.76 2.41
CA GLY A 51 18.44 8.71 1.48
C GLY A 51 16.93 8.52 1.25
N PHE A 52 16.26 7.74 2.08
CA PHE A 52 14.81 7.65 2.07
C PHE A 52 14.17 8.95 2.56
N THR A 53 12.96 9.24 2.09
CA THR A 53 12.22 10.46 2.41
C THR A 53 10.87 10.20 3.07
N SER A 54 10.50 8.94 3.22
CA SER A 54 9.26 8.53 3.90
C SER A 54 9.42 7.29 4.75
N MET A 55 8.45 7.09 5.63
CA MET A 55 8.24 5.85 6.38
C MET A 55 6.75 5.55 6.52
N GLU A 56 6.41 4.27 6.59
CA GLU A 56 5.26 3.79 7.30
C GLU A 56 5.70 3.26 8.65
N LEU A 57 4.95 3.57 9.71
CA LEU A 57 5.37 3.22 11.07
C LEU A 57 4.41 2.24 11.74
N ARG A 58 4.99 1.38 12.58
CA ARG A 58 4.26 0.61 13.59
C ARG A 58 4.41 1.31 14.93
N LEU A 59 3.29 1.84 15.45
CA LEU A 59 3.23 2.51 16.75
C LEU A 59 2.05 1.95 17.56
N ASP A 60 2.25 1.76 18.86
CA ASP A 60 1.15 1.43 19.78
C ASP A 60 0.74 2.69 20.56
N PRO A 61 -0.43 3.27 20.30
CA PRO A 61 -0.87 4.49 20.98
C PRO A 61 -0.97 4.35 22.50
N ARG A 62 -1.14 3.13 23.03
CA ARG A 62 -1.23 2.85 24.48
C ARG A 62 0.11 2.97 25.20
N LYS A 63 1.23 2.99 24.45
CA LYS A 63 2.59 3.10 24.98
C LYS A 63 3.17 4.51 24.88
N LEU A 64 2.40 5.47 24.35
CA LEU A 64 2.87 6.81 24.06
C LEU A 64 2.10 7.85 24.87
N ASP A 65 2.80 8.64 25.65
CA ASP A 65 2.27 9.87 26.24
C ASP A 65 2.46 11.08 25.32
N ASP A 66 1.90 12.22 25.67
CA ASP A 66 1.97 13.43 24.83
C ASP A 66 3.43 13.93 24.66
N ASN A 67 4.32 13.70 25.61
CA ASN A 67 5.74 14.07 25.50
C ASN A 67 6.47 13.18 24.50
N ALA A 68 6.22 11.87 24.54
CA ALA A 68 6.76 10.92 23.57
C ALA A 68 6.26 11.23 22.14
N ILE A 69 4.97 11.53 21.98
CA ILE A 69 4.38 11.93 20.70
C ILE A 69 5.04 13.21 20.15
N ALA A 70 5.20 14.23 21.01
CA ALA A 70 5.86 15.49 20.63
C ALA A 70 7.33 15.26 20.22
N SER A 71 8.05 14.42 20.96
CA SER A 71 9.43 14.04 20.66
C SER A 71 9.57 13.32 19.33
N ILE A 72 8.69 12.33 19.05
CA ILE A 72 8.65 11.61 17.77
C ILE A 72 8.43 12.59 16.62
N LYS A 73 7.43 13.46 16.76
CA LYS A 73 7.08 14.46 15.74
C LYS A 73 8.26 15.39 15.41
N ASP A 74 8.93 15.90 16.44
CA ASP A 74 10.09 16.78 16.30
C ASP A 74 11.28 16.07 15.61
N LYS A 75 11.59 14.84 16.01
CA LYS A 75 12.67 14.04 15.41
C LYS A 75 12.40 13.71 13.94
N LEU A 76 11.18 13.30 13.58
CA LEU A 76 10.78 13.06 12.21
C LEU A 76 10.92 14.34 11.36
N ALA A 77 10.45 15.47 11.88
CA ALA A 77 10.56 16.75 11.18
C ALA A 77 12.03 17.18 10.98
N LYS A 78 12.89 17.04 12.00
CA LYS A 78 14.34 17.32 11.91
C LYS A 78 15.07 16.38 10.95
N ALA A 79 14.61 15.14 10.84
CA ALA A 79 15.16 14.19 9.88
C ALA A 79 14.69 14.46 8.44
N GLY A 80 13.62 15.25 8.23
CA GLY A 80 13.00 15.46 6.94
C GLY A 80 12.23 14.23 6.43
N ILE A 81 11.81 13.34 7.33
CA ILE A 81 11.08 12.11 7.00
C ILE A 81 9.58 12.35 7.13
N TRP A 82 8.85 12.11 6.05
CA TRP A 82 7.39 12.14 6.03
C TRP A 82 6.82 10.76 6.37
N VAL A 83 5.92 10.68 7.34
CA VAL A 83 5.22 9.44 7.65
C VAL A 83 3.90 9.39 6.87
N SER A 84 3.73 8.39 6.00
CA SER A 84 2.57 8.25 5.13
C SER A 84 1.38 7.61 5.82
N SER A 85 1.66 6.63 6.68
CA SER A 85 0.62 5.83 7.36
C SER A 85 1.15 5.20 8.65
N LEU A 86 0.21 4.80 9.52
CA LEU A 86 0.47 3.85 10.60
C LEU A 86 -0.15 2.49 10.23
N ALA A 87 0.60 1.41 10.45
CA ALA A 87 0.07 0.06 10.27
C ALA A 87 -1.06 -0.23 11.28
N ALA A 88 -2.17 -0.78 10.80
CA ALA A 88 -3.41 -0.96 11.52
C ALA A 88 -4.04 -2.33 11.24
N ASP A 89 -3.29 -3.39 11.53
CA ASP A 89 -3.69 -4.76 11.27
C ASP A 89 -4.83 -5.23 12.18
N GLY A 90 -5.71 -6.08 11.65
CA GLY A 90 -6.73 -6.76 12.44
C GLY A 90 -8.08 -6.96 11.77
N ASN A 91 -9.00 -7.59 12.50
CA ASN A 91 -10.34 -7.91 12.00
C ASN A 91 -11.39 -6.91 12.52
N HIS A 92 -11.68 -5.87 11.75
CA HIS A 92 -12.65 -4.82 12.12
C HIS A 92 -14.06 -5.34 12.38
N ILE A 93 -14.41 -6.50 11.82
CA ILE A 93 -15.71 -7.15 11.94
C ILE A 93 -15.59 -8.55 12.56
N ASP A 94 -14.62 -8.75 13.47
CA ASP A 94 -14.42 -10.05 14.13
C ASP A 94 -15.75 -10.56 14.70
N PRO A 95 -16.10 -11.85 14.45
CA PRO A 95 -17.33 -12.43 14.97
C PRO A 95 -17.36 -12.48 16.51
N ASP A 96 -16.21 -12.50 17.19
CA ASP A 96 -16.12 -12.33 18.63
C ASP A 96 -16.32 -10.86 19.01
N PRO A 97 -17.42 -10.50 19.70
CA PRO A 97 -17.71 -9.09 20.01
C PRO A 97 -16.64 -8.41 20.88
N ALA A 98 -15.97 -9.15 21.78
CA ALA A 98 -14.95 -8.60 22.65
C ALA A 98 -13.68 -8.26 21.87
N LYS A 99 -13.25 -9.15 20.98
CA LYS A 99 -12.10 -8.89 20.08
C LYS A 99 -12.38 -7.77 19.13
N ARG A 100 -13.56 -7.74 18.53
CA ARG A 100 -14.00 -6.68 17.64
C ARG A 100 -14.02 -5.32 18.33
N GLU A 101 -14.59 -5.21 19.51
CA GLU A 101 -14.64 -3.94 20.25
C GLU A 101 -13.25 -3.47 20.66
N ALA A 102 -12.39 -4.36 21.16
CA ALA A 102 -11.02 -4.04 21.53
C ALA A 102 -10.20 -3.52 20.32
N LEU A 103 -10.34 -4.16 19.17
CA LEU A 103 -9.70 -3.68 17.94
C LEU A 103 -10.27 -2.34 17.50
N ASN A 104 -11.59 -2.18 17.48
CA ASN A 104 -12.21 -0.94 17.03
C ASN A 104 -11.79 0.25 17.90
N GLN A 105 -11.66 0.06 19.21
CA GLN A 105 -11.09 1.08 20.10
C GLN A 105 -9.62 1.40 19.79
N HIS A 106 -8.82 0.38 19.50
CA HIS A 106 -7.43 0.55 19.10
C HIS A 106 -7.30 1.33 17.77
N ILE A 107 -8.15 1.03 16.78
CA ILE A 107 -8.19 1.75 15.49
C ILE A 107 -8.53 3.23 15.70
N VAL A 108 -9.53 3.55 16.55
CA VAL A 108 -9.83 4.95 16.87
C VAL A 108 -8.63 5.65 17.49
N ALA A 109 -7.95 5.00 18.45
CA ALA A 109 -6.75 5.56 19.07
C ALA A 109 -5.60 5.76 18.08
N LEU A 110 -5.43 4.86 17.07
CA LEU A 110 -4.46 5.05 15.98
C LEU A 110 -4.83 6.25 15.09
N ILE A 111 -6.09 6.43 14.76
CA ILE A 111 -6.57 7.59 13.99
C ILE A 111 -6.28 8.90 14.74
N GLU A 112 -6.54 8.94 16.05
CA GLU A 112 -6.24 10.11 16.91
C GLU A 112 -4.74 10.38 17.01
N LEU A 113 -3.92 9.32 17.14
CA LEU A 113 -2.46 9.43 17.12
C LEU A 113 -1.95 9.98 15.77
N CYS A 114 -2.51 9.52 14.65
CA CYS A 114 -2.24 10.07 13.33
C CYS A 114 -2.52 11.57 13.28
N GLY A 115 -3.66 12.03 13.82
CA GLY A 115 -4.00 13.45 13.90
C GLY A 115 -2.97 14.26 14.69
N LYS A 116 -2.52 13.78 15.86
CA LYS A 116 -1.48 14.42 16.68
C LYS A 116 -0.12 14.51 15.96
N LEU A 117 0.26 13.46 15.26
CA LEU A 117 1.53 13.38 14.51
C LEU A 117 1.47 14.08 13.15
N GLY A 118 0.27 14.34 12.60
CA GLY A 118 0.08 14.87 11.24
C GLY A 118 0.24 13.81 10.16
N ILE A 119 -0.03 12.54 10.49
CA ILE A 119 0.01 11.39 9.57
C ILE A 119 -1.34 11.28 8.85
N PRO A 120 -1.38 11.16 7.50
CA PRO A 120 -2.64 11.26 6.74
C PRO A 120 -3.45 9.97 6.70
N ALA A 121 -2.91 8.83 7.12
CA ALA A 121 -3.58 7.55 6.94
C ALA A 121 -3.20 6.51 8.00
N ILE A 122 -4.06 5.50 8.12
CA ILE A 122 -3.74 4.18 8.67
C ILE A 122 -3.93 3.15 7.57
N GLY A 123 -3.14 2.08 7.55
CA GLY A 123 -3.18 1.03 6.53
C GLY A 123 -3.26 -0.37 7.12
N GLY A 124 -4.00 -1.29 6.47
CA GLY A 124 -4.12 -2.67 6.90
C GLY A 124 -5.30 -3.41 6.24
N GLN A 125 -5.86 -4.40 6.94
CA GLN A 125 -6.94 -5.24 6.40
C GLN A 125 -8.32 -4.57 6.57
N SER A 126 -9.29 -5.01 5.75
CA SER A 126 -10.68 -4.51 5.83
C SER A 126 -11.55 -5.24 6.85
N GLY A 127 -11.14 -6.42 7.28
CA GLY A 127 -11.95 -7.36 8.06
C GLY A 127 -12.61 -8.45 7.23
N THR A 128 -13.00 -9.56 7.89
CA THR A 128 -13.74 -10.67 7.28
C THR A 128 -14.55 -11.45 8.32
N ILE A 129 -15.65 -12.04 7.88
CA ILE A 129 -16.40 -13.09 8.63
C ILE A 129 -16.38 -14.34 7.76
N LYS A 130 -15.51 -15.28 8.10
CA LYS A 130 -15.31 -16.49 7.32
C LYS A 130 -16.63 -17.23 7.06
N GLY A 131 -16.87 -17.59 5.79
CA GLY A 131 -18.07 -18.31 5.36
C GLY A 131 -19.32 -17.44 5.13
N GLN A 132 -19.28 -16.15 5.42
CA GLN A 132 -20.37 -15.24 5.07
C GLN A 132 -20.26 -14.78 3.60
N PRO A 133 -21.40 -14.56 2.90
CA PRO A 133 -21.41 -13.97 1.58
C PRO A 133 -20.74 -12.59 1.56
N LEU A 134 -20.06 -12.23 0.47
CA LEU A 134 -19.36 -10.94 0.32
C LEU A 134 -20.25 -9.75 0.67
N ALA A 135 -21.48 -9.70 0.16
CA ALA A 135 -22.41 -8.60 0.42
C ALA A 135 -22.67 -8.38 1.92
N LYS A 136 -22.81 -9.46 2.70
CA LYS A 136 -23.03 -9.37 4.15
C LYS A 136 -21.81 -8.85 4.89
N GLN A 137 -20.61 -9.22 4.44
CA GLN A 137 -19.37 -8.73 5.02
C GLN A 137 -19.18 -7.25 4.69
N VAL A 138 -19.49 -6.83 3.47
CA VAL A 138 -19.48 -5.42 3.05
C VAL A 138 -20.43 -4.58 3.89
N ASP A 139 -21.70 -5.04 4.07
CA ASP A 139 -22.69 -4.34 4.90
C ASP A 139 -22.16 -4.12 6.34
N GLU A 140 -21.53 -5.15 6.91
CA GLU A 140 -21.01 -5.08 8.29
C GLU A 140 -19.78 -4.16 8.39
N ILE A 141 -18.86 -4.19 7.42
CA ILE A 141 -17.72 -3.26 7.36
C ILE A 141 -18.23 -1.81 7.27
N VAL A 142 -19.17 -1.55 6.37
CA VAL A 142 -19.76 -0.21 6.21
C VAL A 142 -20.42 0.27 7.51
N ARG A 143 -21.15 -0.61 8.18
CA ARG A 143 -21.78 -0.30 9.46
C ARG A 143 -20.73 0.09 10.52
N VAL A 144 -19.69 -0.75 10.70
CA VAL A 144 -18.63 -0.51 11.71
C VAL A 144 -17.87 0.78 11.39
N TYR A 145 -17.50 1.02 10.14
CA TYR A 145 -16.73 2.20 9.76
C TYR A 145 -17.52 3.49 9.99
N ASN A 146 -18.81 3.52 9.62
CA ASN A 146 -19.68 4.67 9.87
C ASN A 146 -19.91 4.91 11.36
N GLU A 147 -20.15 3.87 12.15
CA GLU A 147 -20.44 3.98 13.57
C GLU A 147 -19.22 4.30 14.43
N LYS A 148 -18.04 3.77 14.06
CA LYS A 148 -16.84 3.80 14.93
C LYS A 148 -15.74 4.73 14.44
N TYR A 149 -15.49 4.83 13.11
CA TYR A 149 -14.24 5.41 12.60
C TYR A 149 -14.41 6.75 11.89
N PHE A 150 -15.42 6.92 11.05
CA PHE A 150 -15.46 8.06 10.12
C PHE A 150 -15.50 9.40 10.82
N LYS A 151 -16.16 9.51 11.97
CA LYS A 151 -16.12 10.74 12.77
C LYS A 151 -14.69 11.09 13.20
N ALA A 152 -13.92 10.10 13.67
CA ALA A 152 -12.52 10.31 14.05
C ALA A 152 -11.65 10.61 12.82
N CYS A 153 -11.87 9.93 11.70
CA CYS A 153 -11.17 10.18 10.43
C CYS A 153 -11.35 11.64 9.97
N GLU A 154 -12.57 12.14 9.97
CA GLU A 154 -12.89 13.52 9.57
C GLU A 154 -12.26 14.55 10.51
N GLN A 155 -12.37 14.35 11.83
CA GLN A 155 -11.80 15.23 12.84
C GLN A 155 -10.28 15.32 12.76
N ASN A 156 -9.61 14.23 12.44
CA ASN A 156 -8.15 14.12 12.38
C ASN A 156 -7.59 14.21 10.95
N LYS A 157 -8.43 14.28 9.90
CA LYS A 157 -8.06 14.28 8.49
C LYS A 157 -7.25 13.03 8.09
N VAL A 158 -7.65 11.88 8.60
CA VAL A 158 -7.00 10.57 8.42
C VAL A 158 -7.88 9.68 7.55
N LYS A 159 -7.26 8.94 6.63
CA LYS A 159 -7.92 7.92 5.80
C LYS A 159 -7.65 6.52 6.35
N ILE A 160 -8.54 5.59 6.04
CA ILE A 160 -8.32 4.16 6.24
C ILE A 160 -8.00 3.55 4.88
N LEU A 161 -6.83 2.92 4.76
CA LEU A 161 -6.34 2.30 3.54
C LEU A 161 -6.36 0.79 3.67
N TRP A 162 -6.79 0.11 2.60
CA TRP A 162 -6.79 -1.36 2.56
C TRP A 162 -5.60 -1.88 1.77
N GLU A 163 -4.84 -2.76 2.41
CA GLU A 163 -3.80 -3.55 1.76
C GLU A 163 -4.41 -4.86 1.21
N PRO A 164 -4.06 -5.32 0.00
CA PRO A 164 -4.63 -6.52 -0.63
C PRO A 164 -4.10 -7.85 -0.06
N TYR A 165 -3.79 -7.93 1.22
CA TYR A 165 -3.24 -9.11 1.87
C TYR A 165 -4.29 -10.20 2.13
N GLN A 166 -4.12 -11.43 1.56
CA GLN A 166 -5.05 -12.54 1.74
C GLN A 166 -4.76 -13.43 2.95
N GLY A 167 -3.59 -13.32 3.54
CA GLY A 167 -3.22 -14.14 4.70
C GLY A 167 -3.91 -13.74 6.00
N GLY A 168 -4.63 -12.61 6.01
CA GLY A 168 -5.31 -12.03 7.15
C GLY A 168 -6.81 -11.92 6.99
N PRO A 169 -7.50 -11.30 7.95
CA PRO A 169 -8.94 -11.09 7.94
C PRO A 169 -9.33 -9.96 6.98
N ASN A 170 -9.43 -10.26 5.70
CA ASN A 170 -9.54 -9.25 4.66
C ASN A 170 -10.49 -9.67 3.53
N ILE A 171 -11.36 -8.77 3.07
CA ILE A 171 -12.10 -8.93 1.82
C ILE A 171 -11.62 -7.96 0.74
N ALA A 172 -10.81 -6.95 1.09
CA ALA A 172 -10.20 -6.00 0.15
C ALA A 172 -8.94 -6.57 -0.51
N THR A 173 -8.98 -7.82 -0.96
CA THR A 173 -7.82 -8.59 -1.43
C THR A 173 -7.51 -8.42 -2.92
N GLY A 174 -8.28 -7.59 -3.62
CA GLY A 174 -8.15 -7.33 -5.05
C GLY A 174 -9.37 -6.62 -5.62
N PRO A 175 -9.44 -6.42 -6.95
CA PRO A 175 -10.44 -5.60 -7.63
C PRO A 175 -11.89 -5.87 -7.22
N VAL A 176 -12.30 -7.14 -7.15
CA VAL A 176 -13.69 -7.51 -6.80
C VAL A 176 -14.08 -7.02 -5.39
N GLY A 177 -13.18 -7.17 -4.41
CA GLY A 177 -13.42 -6.68 -3.06
C GLY A 177 -13.40 -5.15 -2.99
N TRP A 178 -12.47 -4.52 -3.70
CA TRP A 178 -12.35 -3.06 -3.77
C TRP A 178 -13.57 -2.40 -4.38
N GLU A 179 -14.06 -2.90 -5.53
CA GLU A 179 -15.28 -2.43 -6.19
C GLU A 179 -16.49 -2.51 -5.26
N ALA A 180 -16.67 -3.66 -4.59
CA ALA A 180 -17.77 -3.86 -3.68
C ALA A 180 -17.74 -2.86 -2.50
N LEU A 181 -16.56 -2.64 -1.91
CA LEU A 181 -16.37 -1.73 -0.78
C LEU A 181 -16.51 -0.26 -1.22
N PHE A 182 -15.82 0.19 -2.27
CA PHE A 182 -15.92 1.58 -2.74
C PHE A 182 -17.36 1.95 -3.12
N LYS A 183 -18.06 1.05 -3.82
CA LYS A 183 -19.48 1.24 -4.15
C LYS A 183 -20.34 1.38 -2.89
N ALA A 184 -20.13 0.52 -1.89
CA ALA A 184 -20.93 0.52 -0.65
C ALA A 184 -20.65 1.75 0.22
N PHE A 185 -19.43 2.29 0.18
CA PHE A 185 -19.06 3.55 0.81
C PHE A 185 -19.39 4.80 -0.01
N ASN A 186 -20.09 4.66 -1.17
CA ASN A 186 -20.39 5.76 -2.08
C ASN A 186 -19.12 6.58 -2.44
N ASP A 187 -18.03 5.90 -2.72
CA ASP A 187 -16.72 6.50 -3.03
C ASP A 187 -16.19 7.49 -1.96
N SER A 188 -16.54 7.27 -0.70
CA SER A 188 -16.12 8.11 0.42
C SER A 188 -14.62 8.47 0.35
N PRO A 189 -14.24 9.74 0.58
CA PRO A 189 -12.84 10.14 0.62
C PRO A 189 -12.07 9.63 1.85
N ASN A 190 -12.77 9.02 2.83
CA ASN A 190 -12.18 8.51 4.06
C ASN A 190 -11.55 7.12 3.89
N VAL A 191 -11.75 6.47 2.74
CA VAL A 191 -11.20 5.14 2.45
C VAL A 191 -10.40 5.14 1.15
N GLY A 192 -9.42 4.25 1.07
CA GLY A 192 -8.55 4.09 -0.11
C GLY A 192 -7.74 2.82 -0.08
N LEU A 193 -6.73 2.75 -0.93
CA LEU A 193 -5.82 1.62 -1.04
C LEU A 193 -4.42 1.97 -0.54
N GLN A 194 -3.88 1.07 0.24
CA GLN A 194 -2.47 0.85 0.42
C GLN A 194 -2.09 -0.25 -0.58
N PHE A 195 -1.61 0.17 -1.74
CA PHE A 195 -1.48 -0.74 -2.88
C PHE A 195 -0.18 -1.53 -2.81
N ASP A 196 -0.29 -2.83 -2.68
CA ASP A 196 0.84 -3.76 -2.73
C ASP A 196 0.71 -4.68 -3.96
N PRO A 197 1.56 -4.50 -4.99
CA PRO A 197 1.51 -5.32 -6.20
C PRO A 197 1.85 -6.79 -5.94
N SER A 198 2.65 -7.08 -4.91
CA SER A 198 3.13 -8.44 -4.62
C SER A 198 2.01 -9.42 -4.31
N HIS A 199 0.97 -8.94 -3.61
CA HIS A 199 -0.18 -9.76 -3.25
C HIS A 199 -1.05 -10.14 -4.45
N LEU A 200 -1.05 -9.31 -5.50
CA LEU A 200 -1.77 -9.59 -6.73
C LEU A 200 -1.04 -10.62 -7.59
N VAL A 201 0.30 -10.56 -7.63
CA VAL A 201 1.13 -11.45 -8.45
C VAL A 201 0.91 -12.94 -8.12
N TRP A 202 0.98 -13.32 -6.85
CA TRP A 202 0.82 -14.73 -6.50
C TRP A 202 -0.63 -15.23 -6.62
N GLN A 203 -1.59 -14.34 -6.76
CA GLN A 203 -2.97 -14.67 -7.10
C GLN A 203 -3.24 -14.65 -8.60
N PHE A 204 -2.21 -14.43 -9.44
CA PHE A 204 -2.32 -14.32 -10.89
C PHE A 204 -3.24 -13.17 -11.36
N MET A 205 -3.38 -12.13 -10.55
CA MET A 205 -3.97 -10.86 -10.97
C MET A 205 -2.88 -9.95 -11.55
N ASP A 206 -3.26 -9.09 -12.51
CA ASP A 206 -2.35 -8.12 -13.10
C ASP A 206 -2.25 -6.86 -12.22
N PRO A 207 -1.12 -6.62 -11.53
CA PRO A 207 -1.00 -5.46 -10.65
C PRO A 207 -0.89 -4.14 -11.42
N VAL A 208 -0.40 -4.15 -12.66
CA VAL A 208 -0.30 -2.93 -13.48
C VAL A 208 -1.67 -2.48 -13.95
N GLN A 209 -2.49 -3.42 -14.42
CA GLN A 209 -3.87 -3.13 -14.80
C GLN A 209 -4.69 -2.68 -13.57
N ALA A 210 -4.57 -3.38 -12.45
CA ALA A 210 -5.26 -3.02 -11.22
C ALA A 210 -4.86 -1.61 -10.73
N ALA A 211 -3.57 -1.27 -10.77
CA ALA A 211 -3.11 0.07 -10.44
C ALA A 211 -3.69 1.14 -11.37
N ARG A 212 -3.83 0.84 -12.65
CA ARG A 212 -4.43 1.75 -13.64
C ARG A 212 -5.91 1.99 -13.35
N ASP A 213 -6.67 0.92 -13.09
CA ASP A 213 -8.11 0.97 -12.86
C ASP A 213 -8.46 1.69 -11.54
N PHE A 214 -7.63 1.53 -10.51
CA PHE A 214 -7.85 2.09 -9.18
C PHE A 214 -6.91 3.25 -8.83
N SER A 215 -6.24 3.85 -9.80
CA SER A 215 -5.22 4.90 -9.58
C SER A 215 -5.69 6.05 -8.70
N SER A 216 -6.95 6.48 -8.81
CA SER A 216 -7.53 7.55 -8.00
C SER A 216 -7.80 7.18 -6.53
N LYS A 217 -7.68 5.90 -6.20
CA LYS A 217 -7.90 5.35 -4.85
C LYS A 217 -6.60 4.96 -4.14
N ILE A 218 -5.45 5.00 -4.84
CA ILE A 218 -4.15 4.67 -4.27
C ILE A 218 -3.61 5.89 -3.51
N TYR A 219 -3.45 5.75 -2.20
CA TYR A 219 -2.92 6.81 -1.32
C TYR A 219 -1.58 6.45 -0.70
N ASP A 220 -1.28 5.16 -0.59
CA ASP A 220 0.01 4.62 -0.14
C ASP A 220 0.38 3.40 -0.97
N VAL A 221 1.66 3.07 -1.07
CA VAL A 221 2.16 1.94 -1.87
C VAL A 221 3.17 1.15 -1.05
N HIS A 222 3.00 -0.16 -1.00
CA HIS A 222 4.05 -1.06 -0.55
C HIS A 222 4.89 -1.53 -1.75
N LEU A 223 6.19 -1.37 -1.61
CA LEU A 223 7.18 -1.88 -2.56
C LEU A 223 7.69 -3.23 -2.04
N LYS A 224 6.94 -4.26 -2.35
CA LYS A 224 7.24 -5.66 -2.07
C LYS A 224 7.09 -6.48 -3.34
N ASP A 225 7.90 -7.49 -3.50
CA ASP A 225 7.88 -8.37 -4.67
C ASP A 225 7.43 -9.79 -4.29
N THR A 226 7.07 -10.57 -5.28
CA THR A 226 6.73 -11.99 -5.12
C THR A 226 7.42 -12.82 -6.17
N GLU A 227 8.17 -13.82 -5.74
CA GLU A 227 8.74 -14.84 -6.62
C GLU A 227 7.79 -16.03 -6.71
N ILE A 228 7.40 -16.39 -7.94
CA ILE A 228 6.64 -17.61 -8.21
C ILE A 228 7.62 -18.76 -8.41
N LEU A 229 7.53 -19.79 -7.58
CA LEU A 229 8.35 -20.99 -7.67
C LEU A 229 7.79 -21.94 -8.72
N TRP A 230 7.99 -21.61 -9.99
CA TRP A 230 7.41 -22.32 -11.12
C TRP A 230 7.73 -23.83 -11.15
N HIS A 231 8.86 -24.25 -10.58
CA HIS A 231 9.19 -25.67 -10.43
C HIS A 231 8.21 -26.39 -9.50
N VAL A 232 7.70 -25.72 -8.45
CA VAL A 232 6.66 -26.26 -7.56
C VAL A 232 5.31 -26.24 -8.27
N VAL A 233 4.93 -25.11 -8.88
CA VAL A 233 3.65 -24.98 -9.60
C VAL A 233 3.52 -26.05 -10.69
N ARG A 234 4.55 -26.27 -11.48
CA ARG A 234 4.53 -27.28 -12.56
C ARG A 234 4.45 -28.72 -12.06
N ARG A 235 4.88 -28.99 -10.83
CA ARG A 235 4.88 -30.32 -10.24
C ARG A 235 3.64 -30.61 -9.39
N ALA A 236 3.21 -29.62 -8.59
CA ALA A 236 2.21 -29.82 -7.53
C ALA A 236 0.97 -28.92 -7.69
N GLY A 237 0.95 -28.01 -8.67
CA GLY A 237 -0.14 -27.04 -8.85
C GLY A 237 -0.12 -25.91 -7.85
N ILE A 238 -1.21 -25.14 -7.81
CA ILE A 238 -1.38 -23.99 -6.92
C ILE A 238 -1.97 -24.38 -5.56
N GLU A 239 -2.46 -25.61 -5.43
CA GLU A 239 -2.96 -26.23 -4.18
C GLU A 239 -2.19 -27.53 -3.92
N PRO A 240 -0.90 -27.48 -3.59
CA PRO A 240 -0.08 -28.67 -3.33
C PRO A 240 -0.63 -29.50 -2.19
N VAL A 241 -0.88 -30.80 -2.43
CA VAL A 241 -1.44 -31.72 -1.41
C VAL A 241 -0.47 -31.97 -0.25
N ASP A 242 0.82 -31.72 -0.46
CA ASP A 242 1.88 -31.84 0.56
C ASP A 242 2.12 -30.52 1.32
N GLY A 243 1.35 -29.47 1.04
CA GLY A 243 1.48 -28.17 1.66
C GLY A 243 2.70 -27.36 1.18
N SER A 244 3.37 -27.77 0.11
CA SER A 244 4.51 -27.05 -0.45
C SER A 244 4.10 -25.63 -0.87
N ARG A 245 4.82 -24.63 -0.38
CA ARG A 245 4.57 -23.23 -0.77
C ARG A 245 5.19 -22.98 -2.15
N TRP A 246 4.41 -22.51 -3.10
CA TRP A 246 4.82 -22.30 -4.49
C TRP A 246 5.12 -20.85 -4.84
N TRP A 247 5.12 -19.94 -3.85
CA TRP A 247 5.54 -18.54 -3.96
C TRP A 247 6.17 -18.08 -2.64
N ARG A 248 6.92 -16.99 -2.71
CA ARG A 248 7.50 -16.34 -1.53
C ARG A 248 7.66 -14.85 -1.76
N PHE A 249 7.58 -14.07 -0.69
CA PHE A 249 7.88 -12.65 -0.77
C PHE A 249 9.37 -12.41 -0.97
N ARG A 250 9.66 -11.36 -1.70
CA ARG A 250 11.00 -10.90 -2.02
C ARG A 250 11.06 -9.38 -1.89
N ILE A 251 12.27 -8.83 -1.75
CA ILE A 251 12.50 -7.41 -1.94
C ILE A 251 12.30 -7.05 -3.43
N PRO A 252 11.94 -5.77 -3.74
CA PRO A 252 11.77 -5.29 -5.12
C PRO A 252 12.93 -5.66 -6.05
N GLY A 253 12.58 -6.20 -7.23
CA GLY A 253 13.53 -6.65 -8.24
C GLY A 253 13.93 -8.12 -8.16
N TYR A 254 13.53 -8.84 -7.11
CA TYR A 254 13.86 -10.26 -6.91
C TYR A 254 12.67 -11.19 -7.15
N GLY A 255 11.55 -10.67 -7.63
CA GLY A 255 10.33 -11.42 -7.90
C GLY A 255 9.80 -11.22 -9.31
N SER A 256 8.49 -11.21 -9.45
CA SER A 256 7.77 -11.22 -10.71
C SER A 256 6.88 -9.99 -10.93
N VAL A 257 6.97 -8.97 -10.09
CA VAL A 257 6.26 -7.70 -10.30
C VAL A 257 6.84 -6.97 -11.51
N ASP A 258 5.99 -6.56 -12.44
CA ASP A 258 6.40 -5.64 -13.52
C ASP A 258 6.55 -4.21 -12.97
N TRP A 259 7.69 -3.97 -12.34
CA TRP A 259 8.02 -2.67 -11.75
C TRP A 259 8.03 -1.53 -12.76
N LYS A 260 8.49 -1.78 -14.00
CA LYS A 260 8.52 -0.75 -15.04
C LYS A 260 7.10 -0.34 -15.44
N GLY A 261 6.23 -1.31 -15.67
CA GLY A 261 4.82 -1.06 -15.96
C GLY A 261 4.12 -0.37 -14.79
N PHE A 262 4.35 -0.83 -13.57
CA PHE A 262 3.75 -0.25 -12.37
C PHE A 262 4.18 1.22 -12.14
N PHE A 263 5.48 1.51 -12.18
CA PHE A 263 5.99 2.89 -12.03
C PHE A 263 5.51 3.80 -13.17
N THR A 264 5.39 3.28 -14.40
CA THR A 264 4.82 4.03 -15.52
C THR A 264 3.39 4.49 -15.21
N VAL A 265 2.56 3.62 -14.63
CA VAL A 265 1.20 4.01 -14.23
C VAL A 265 1.23 5.11 -13.17
N LEU A 266 2.04 4.96 -12.12
CA LEU A 266 2.15 5.96 -11.05
C LEU A 266 2.64 7.32 -11.58
N GLU A 267 3.60 7.33 -12.51
CA GLU A 267 4.07 8.56 -13.17
C GLU A 267 2.98 9.20 -14.03
N GLU A 268 2.27 8.41 -14.85
CA GLU A 268 1.19 8.89 -15.73
C GLU A 268 0.07 9.58 -14.98
N VAL A 269 -0.27 9.08 -13.77
CA VAL A 269 -1.33 9.67 -12.95
C VAL A 269 -0.83 10.74 -12.00
N GLY A 270 0.49 11.00 -11.96
CA GLY A 270 1.09 11.98 -11.07
C GLY A 270 0.98 11.60 -9.59
N TYR A 271 1.14 10.32 -9.26
CA TYR A 271 1.06 9.84 -7.88
C TYR A 271 2.05 10.58 -6.97
N ALA A 272 1.56 11.16 -5.87
CA ALA A 272 2.33 12.01 -4.96
C ALA A 272 2.45 11.44 -3.53
N GLY A 273 1.93 10.23 -3.29
CA GLY A 273 2.05 9.51 -2.03
C GLY A 273 3.44 8.93 -1.78
N ALA A 274 3.56 8.16 -0.71
CA ALA A 274 4.76 7.39 -0.42
C ALA A 274 4.74 6.03 -1.12
N MET A 275 5.93 5.50 -1.33
CA MET A 275 6.18 4.14 -1.78
C MET A 275 7.18 3.54 -0.80
N ASN A 276 6.70 2.74 0.14
CA ASN A 276 7.48 2.21 1.25
C ASN A 276 7.89 0.76 0.96
N ILE A 277 9.18 0.46 1.04
CA ILE A 277 9.67 -0.92 0.94
C ILE A 277 9.18 -1.69 2.15
N GLU A 278 8.43 -2.76 1.90
CA GLU A 278 8.08 -3.76 2.89
C GLU A 278 8.97 -4.98 2.72
N ASN A 279 9.91 -5.16 3.65
CA ASN A 279 10.88 -6.24 3.56
C ASN A 279 10.38 -7.48 4.29
N GLU A 280 9.76 -8.41 3.56
CA GLU A 280 9.37 -9.75 4.02
C GLU A 280 10.18 -10.86 3.32
N ASP A 281 11.35 -10.54 2.80
CA ASP A 281 12.24 -11.49 2.12
C ASP A 281 13.00 -12.33 3.14
N ASN A 282 12.78 -13.63 3.13
CA ASN A 282 13.43 -14.57 4.06
C ASN A 282 14.97 -14.60 3.98
N PHE A 283 15.57 -14.11 2.88
CA PHE A 283 17.03 -14.00 2.76
C PHE A 283 17.61 -12.83 3.58
N PHE A 284 16.76 -11.91 4.02
CA PHE A 284 17.10 -10.75 4.83
C PHE A 284 16.46 -10.79 6.23
N SER A 285 16.03 -11.98 6.68
CA SER A 285 15.49 -12.23 8.02
C SER A 285 16.61 -12.67 8.98
N PRO A 286 16.47 -12.44 10.32
CA PRO A 286 15.37 -11.76 11.01
C PRO A 286 15.34 -10.26 10.74
N SER A 287 14.14 -9.68 10.79
CA SER A 287 13.92 -8.27 10.42
C SER A 287 14.23 -7.26 11.51
N TYR A 288 14.04 -7.64 12.76
CA TYR A 288 14.23 -6.75 13.92
C TYR A 288 15.06 -7.41 15.01
N GLU A 289 15.76 -6.55 15.76
CA GLU A 289 16.42 -6.86 17.00
C GLU A 289 15.88 -5.89 18.06
N GLY A 290 14.91 -6.35 18.84
CA GLY A 290 14.03 -5.45 19.57
C GLY A 290 13.20 -4.59 18.60
N ASP A 291 13.28 -3.27 18.73
CA ASP A 291 12.62 -2.33 17.83
C ASP A 291 13.50 -1.92 16.63
N ASN A 292 14.79 -2.27 16.65
CA ASN A 292 15.75 -1.85 15.63
C ASN A 292 15.81 -2.85 14.45
N PHE A 293 16.06 -2.32 13.26
CA PHE A 293 16.39 -3.14 12.11
C PHE A 293 17.71 -3.89 12.32
N THR A 294 17.72 -5.20 12.06
CA THR A 294 18.98 -5.96 12.01
C THR A 294 19.82 -5.55 10.80
N GLU A 295 21.12 -5.83 10.83
CA GLU A 295 22.00 -5.55 9.70
C GLU A 295 21.59 -6.31 8.42
N SER A 296 21.04 -7.52 8.58
CA SER A 296 20.49 -8.29 7.45
C SER A 296 19.28 -7.58 6.84
N PHE A 297 18.38 -7.07 7.68
CA PHE A 297 17.19 -6.35 7.26
C PHE A 297 17.52 -5.03 6.57
N LYS A 298 18.49 -4.27 7.10
CA LYS A 298 19.02 -3.03 6.48
C LYS A 298 19.62 -3.30 5.09
N ARG A 299 20.35 -4.42 4.92
CA ARG A 299 20.86 -4.83 3.60
C ARG A 299 19.75 -5.09 2.61
N GLY A 300 18.61 -5.65 3.05
CA GLY A 300 17.43 -5.82 2.21
C GLY A 300 16.89 -4.48 1.71
N PHE A 301 16.74 -3.50 2.59
CA PHE A 301 16.33 -2.15 2.22
C PHE A 301 17.32 -1.48 1.27
N HIS A 302 18.61 -1.55 1.56
CA HIS A 302 19.65 -1.01 0.68
C HIS A 302 19.60 -1.64 -0.71
N THR A 303 19.54 -2.97 -0.80
CA THR A 303 19.50 -3.69 -2.08
C THR A 303 18.27 -3.32 -2.90
N ALA A 304 17.09 -3.25 -2.26
CA ALA A 304 15.86 -2.82 -2.89
C ALA A 304 15.94 -1.36 -3.37
N HIS A 305 16.50 -0.47 -2.55
CA HIS A 305 16.67 0.95 -2.87
C HIS A 305 17.55 1.14 -4.11
N GLU A 306 18.70 0.44 -4.19
CA GLU A 306 19.57 0.51 -5.36
C GLU A 306 18.86 0.06 -6.65
N PHE A 307 18.04 -0.99 -6.59
CA PHE A 307 17.21 -1.40 -7.72
C PHE A 307 16.17 -0.32 -8.09
N LEU A 308 15.42 0.18 -7.11
CA LEU A 308 14.33 1.14 -7.34
C LEU A 308 14.84 2.47 -7.89
N LYS A 309 16.03 2.94 -7.48
CA LYS A 309 16.66 4.14 -8.05
C LYS A 309 16.90 4.05 -9.56
N THR A 310 16.98 2.84 -10.12
CA THR A 310 17.11 2.67 -11.58
C THR A 310 15.81 2.93 -12.34
N LEU A 311 14.67 2.92 -11.64
CA LEU A 311 13.33 3.05 -12.22
C LEU A 311 12.73 4.44 -12.02
N VAL A 312 13.15 5.16 -10.98
CA VAL A 312 12.69 6.52 -10.73
C VAL A 312 13.64 7.53 -11.40
N PRO A 313 13.11 8.63 -11.94
CA PRO A 313 13.96 9.68 -12.48
C PRO A 313 14.93 10.17 -11.40
N PRO A 314 16.20 10.51 -11.74
CA PRO A 314 17.11 11.09 -10.78
C PRO A 314 16.47 12.36 -10.20
N LEU A 315 16.36 12.39 -8.87
CA LEU A 315 15.99 13.60 -8.16
C LEU A 315 17.09 14.62 -8.50
N THR A 316 16.80 15.56 -9.38
CA THR A 316 17.70 16.71 -9.57
C THR A 316 17.76 17.43 -8.23
N ALA A 317 18.95 17.42 -7.65
CA ALA A 317 19.29 18.08 -6.40
C ALA A 317 18.93 19.57 -6.42
#